data_1c8b7436ff244eb876dea03a5d03fa49
#
_entry.id   1c8b7436ff244eb876dea03a5d03fa49
#
_cell.length_a   1.000
_cell.length_b   1.000
_cell.length_c   1.000
_cell.angle_alpha   90.00
_cell.angle_beta   90.00
_cell.angle_gamma   90.00
#
_symmetry.space_group_name_H-M   'P 1'
#
loop_
_entity.id
_entity.type
_entity.pdbx_description
1 polymer ?
#
loop_
_entity_poly.entity_id
_entity_poly.type
_entity_poly.pdbx_seq_one_letter_code
_entity_poly.pdbx_strand_id
1 'polypeptide(L)'
;KNEGICDGVTRVLEDERVDISAGSGSVSDAYLMAINTKEFGETAKLQSDQNDDINDAHWFNYLNELAKEPDGVIISSNLAKALGLKVGDSLNYSRYVPEAVDDDQIYASENAKVCAIVKGFPGYERYTYETDVEGNVTEQEKYLIVANYATVVEKFGMTPYSVSMTLSKGKTVDDIYKNLTSAQQLIDENKNSATVQITNGMFTLSFILSLIVCSVGFLLYWVMTLKQRELQFGIYRAMGMRMREVKAMLLNEQIFLSFLPLLAGAGIGITATAMFVRLISIIYLPQKHNIGVNVYIYQSDMLELAGVLFVAVAVCYVVISRLLKSMKIAQALRLGEDS
;
A
#
# COMPACT_ATOMS: atom_id res chain seq x y z
N LYS A 1 11.95 -28.86 -14.69
CA LYS A 1 11.85 -27.48 -15.26
C LYS A 1 10.84 -27.54 -16.39
N ASN A 2 9.67 -26.94 -16.21
CA ASN A 2 8.76 -26.65 -17.31
C ASN A 2 9.36 -25.44 -18.06
N GLU A 3 10.17 -25.73 -19.08
CA GLU A 3 10.82 -24.70 -19.88
C GLU A 3 9.79 -23.74 -20.47
N GLY A 4 9.90 -22.46 -20.15
CA GLY A 4 9.05 -21.38 -20.65
C GLY A 4 7.79 -21.05 -19.84
N ILE A 5 7.54 -21.69 -18.68
CA ILE A 5 6.42 -21.35 -17.81
C ILE A 5 6.89 -20.51 -16.60
N CYS A 6 8.10 -20.78 -16.08
CA CYS A 6 8.65 -20.10 -14.91
C CYS A 6 9.98 -19.45 -15.24
N ASP A 7 10.18 -18.20 -14.84
CA ASP A 7 11.45 -17.47 -14.95
C ASP A 7 12.38 -17.79 -13.80
N GLY A 8 11.84 -18.06 -12.60
CA GLY A 8 12.60 -18.46 -11.41
C GLY A 8 11.83 -19.49 -10.59
N VAL A 9 12.58 -20.39 -9.95
CA VAL A 9 12.05 -21.40 -9.02
C VAL A 9 13.04 -21.57 -7.90
N THR A 10 12.59 -21.50 -6.66
CA THR A 10 13.41 -21.72 -5.46
C THR A 10 12.71 -22.64 -4.47
N ARG A 11 13.50 -23.43 -3.76
CA ARG A 11 13.05 -24.22 -2.61
C ARG A 11 13.33 -23.42 -1.35
N VAL A 12 12.35 -23.37 -0.48
CA VAL A 12 12.45 -22.73 0.83
C VAL A 12 12.01 -23.73 1.89
N LEU A 13 12.89 -24.04 2.82
CA LEU A 13 12.53 -24.81 4.00
C LEU A 13 12.18 -23.81 5.09
N GLU A 14 11.03 -23.99 5.68
CA GLU A 14 10.49 -23.13 6.73
C GLU A 14 10.22 -23.98 7.98
N ASP A 15 10.65 -23.48 9.14
CA ASP A 15 10.40 -24.11 10.43
C ASP A 15 10.16 -23.00 11.48
N GLU A 16 9.05 -23.11 12.20
CA GLU A 16 8.66 -22.10 13.22
C GLU A 16 9.07 -22.51 14.64
N ARG A 17 9.75 -23.65 14.80
CA ARG A 17 10.14 -24.21 16.09
C ARG A 17 11.65 -24.37 16.20
N VAL A 18 12.34 -23.25 16.11
CA VAL A 18 13.79 -23.20 16.23
C VAL A 18 14.18 -22.43 17.47
N ASP A 19 14.97 -23.05 18.32
CA ASP A 19 15.55 -22.41 19.50
C ASP A 19 16.91 -21.84 19.15
N ILE A 20 17.15 -20.60 19.54
CA ILE A 20 18.41 -19.89 19.28
C ILE A 20 19.03 -19.48 20.60
N SER A 21 20.31 -19.77 20.75
CA SER A 21 21.07 -19.38 21.94
C SER A 21 22.38 -18.69 21.57
N ALA A 22 22.76 -17.69 22.36
CA ALA A 22 24.03 -16.98 22.22
C ALA A 22 24.48 -16.48 23.60
N GLY A 23 25.68 -16.87 24.01
CA GLY A 23 26.18 -16.56 25.36
C GLY A 23 25.26 -17.11 26.43
N SER A 24 24.69 -16.23 27.25
CA SER A 24 23.72 -16.60 28.31
C SER A 24 22.26 -16.38 27.91
N GLY A 25 22.00 -15.86 26.73
CA GLY A 25 20.65 -15.57 26.23
C GLY A 25 20.12 -16.70 25.32
N SER A 26 18.82 -16.93 25.38
CA SER A 26 18.13 -17.85 24.47
C SER A 26 16.76 -17.29 24.08
N VAL A 27 16.32 -17.67 22.87
CA VAL A 27 15.01 -17.35 22.31
C VAL A 27 14.45 -18.63 21.72
N SER A 28 13.20 -18.95 22.04
CA SER A 28 12.48 -20.10 21.49
C SER A 28 11.51 -19.66 20.39
N ASP A 29 11.08 -20.64 19.59
CA ASP A 29 10.09 -20.46 18.52
C ASP A 29 10.49 -19.39 17.49
N ALA A 30 11.77 -19.36 17.13
CA ALA A 30 12.25 -18.54 16.03
C ALA A 30 11.90 -19.17 14.68
N TYR A 31 11.63 -18.32 13.68
CA TYR A 31 11.34 -18.72 12.32
C TYR A 31 12.64 -18.93 11.53
N LEU A 32 12.90 -20.18 11.18
CA LEU A 32 14.00 -20.55 10.31
C LEU A 32 13.53 -20.57 8.85
N MET A 33 14.26 -19.87 8.01
CA MET A 33 14.13 -19.94 6.57
C MET A 33 15.44 -20.45 5.96
N ALA A 34 15.45 -21.65 5.39
CA ALA A 34 16.62 -22.16 4.70
C ALA A 34 16.45 -22.03 3.18
N ILE A 35 17.39 -21.33 2.55
CA ILE A 35 17.30 -20.91 1.15
C ILE A 35 18.56 -21.27 0.35
N ASN A 36 18.38 -21.49 -0.95
CA ASN A 36 19.49 -21.40 -1.89
C ASN A 36 19.63 -19.93 -2.31
N THR A 37 20.72 -19.28 -1.94
CA THR A 37 20.92 -17.84 -2.12
C THR A 37 20.76 -17.36 -3.55
N LYS A 38 21.23 -18.16 -4.53
CA LYS A 38 21.12 -17.82 -5.96
C LYS A 38 19.69 -17.98 -6.45
N GLU A 39 19.08 -19.16 -6.25
CA GLU A 39 17.71 -19.44 -6.70
C GLU A 39 16.70 -18.48 -6.03
N PHE A 40 16.90 -18.20 -4.75
CA PHE A 40 16.05 -17.29 -3.99
C PHE A 40 16.18 -15.84 -4.50
N GLY A 41 17.43 -15.37 -4.79
CA GLY A 41 17.65 -14.04 -5.35
C GLY A 41 17.05 -13.84 -6.74
N GLU A 42 16.99 -14.90 -7.56
CA GLU A 42 16.35 -14.87 -8.88
C GLU A 42 14.81 -14.91 -8.80
N THR A 43 14.26 -15.48 -7.74
CA THR A 43 12.81 -15.71 -7.59
C THR A 43 12.12 -14.68 -6.69
N ALA A 44 12.70 -14.40 -5.53
CA ALA A 44 12.13 -13.47 -4.57
C ALA A 44 12.34 -12.01 -5.00
N LYS A 45 11.36 -11.17 -4.67
CA LYS A 45 11.44 -9.72 -4.89
C LYS A 45 11.18 -8.99 -3.58
N LEU A 46 12.06 -8.06 -3.25
CA LEU A 46 11.85 -7.09 -2.19
C LEU A 46 11.48 -5.76 -2.85
N GLN A 47 10.44 -5.11 -2.35
CA GLN A 47 10.06 -3.79 -2.88
C GLN A 47 11.13 -2.76 -2.50
N SER A 48 11.35 -1.77 -3.39
CA SER A 48 12.44 -0.77 -3.25
C SER A 48 12.33 0.08 -1.98
N ASP A 49 11.11 0.29 -1.51
CA ASP A 49 10.80 1.02 -0.28
C ASP A 49 11.10 0.24 1.00
N GLN A 50 11.18 -1.07 0.93
CA GLN A 50 11.70 -1.91 2.01
C GLN A 50 13.22 -1.90 2.08
N ASN A 51 13.90 -1.49 1.02
CA ASN A 51 15.36 -1.34 0.97
C ASN A 51 15.88 -0.17 1.81
N ASP A 52 15.12 0.91 1.96
CA ASP A 52 15.54 2.09 2.74
C ASP A 52 15.75 1.75 4.23
N ASP A 53 15.10 0.69 4.72
CA ASP A 53 15.32 0.16 6.06
C ASP A 53 16.53 -0.78 6.18
N ILE A 54 17.18 -1.12 5.07
CA ILE A 54 18.29 -2.08 4.97
C ILE A 54 19.63 -1.37 4.64
N ASN A 55 19.94 -0.23 5.28
CA ASN A 55 21.24 0.44 5.22
C ASN A 55 21.83 0.63 3.81
N ASP A 56 21.18 1.36 2.91
CA ASP A 56 21.69 1.79 1.58
C ASP A 56 22.25 0.68 0.66
N ALA A 57 22.26 -0.57 1.11
CA ALA A 57 22.76 -1.70 0.34
C ALA A 57 21.60 -2.48 -0.30
N HIS A 58 21.75 -2.83 -1.57
CA HIS A 58 20.81 -3.72 -2.24
C HIS A 58 20.72 -5.04 -1.48
N TRP A 59 19.51 -5.58 -1.25
CA TRP A 59 19.30 -6.78 -0.43
C TRP A 59 20.05 -8.03 -0.92
N PHE A 60 20.43 -8.09 -2.18
CA PHE A 60 21.31 -9.13 -2.71
C PHE A 60 22.68 -9.18 -2.02
N ASN A 61 23.16 -8.09 -1.43
CA ASN A 61 24.41 -8.09 -0.66
C ASN A 61 24.33 -9.04 0.54
N TYR A 62 23.17 -9.12 1.20
CA TYR A 62 22.98 -10.05 2.32
C TYR A 62 22.98 -11.50 1.85
N LEU A 63 22.39 -11.80 0.69
CA LEU A 63 22.46 -13.13 0.07
C LEU A 63 23.90 -13.49 -0.32
N ASN A 64 24.67 -12.52 -0.81
CA ASN A 64 26.07 -12.72 -1.16
C ASN A 64 26.93 -13.00 0.07
N GLU A 65 26.69 -12.30 1.20
CA GLU A 65 27.38 -12.60 2.46
C GLU A 65 27.04 -14.00 2.97
N LEU A 66 25.78 -14.41 2.91
CA LEU A 66 25.36 -15.77 3.26
C LEU A 66 25.97 -16.83 2.31
N ALA A 67 26.12 -16.51 1.03
CA ALA A 67 26.73 -17.43 0.06
C ALA A 67 28.23 -17.66 0.28
N LYS A 68 28.94 -16.69 0.87
CA LYS A 68 30.38 -16.80 1.18
C LYS A 68 30.69 -17.70 2.38
N GLU A 69 29.74 -17.77 3.31
CA GLU A 69 29.90 -18.50 4.58
C GLU A 69 28.85 -19.63 4.63
N PRO A 70 29.22 -20.89 4.34
CA PRO A 70 28.27 -22.02 4.34
C PRO A 70 27.52 -22.19 5.68
N ASP A 71 28.22 -22.02 6.81
CA ASP A 71 27.64 -22.07 8.15
C ASP A 71 27.19 -20.68 8.65
N GLY A 72 27.07 -19.71 7.73
CA GLY A 72 26.61 -18.37 8.02
C GLY A 72 25.09 -18.30 8.14
N VAL A 73 24.63 -17.28 8.89
CA VAL A 73 23.19 -16.96 9.02
C VAL A 73 22.95 -15.46 8.91
N ILE A 74 21.79 -15.13 8.36
CA ILE A 74 21.24 -13.77 8.44
C ILE A 74 20.20 -13.78 9.56
N ILE A 75 20.21 -12.79 10.43
CA ILE A 75 19.28 -12.69 11.55
C ILE A 75 18.46 -11.40 11.48
N SER A 76 17.27 -11.43 12.06
CA SER A 76 16.46 -10.23 12.19
C SER A 76 17.00 -9.26 13.24
N SER A 77 16.75 -7.98 13.05
CA SER A 77 17.21 -6.90 13.96
C SER A 77 16.64 -7.00 15.38
N ASN A 78 15.44 -7.57 15.54
CA ASN A 78 14.85 -7.83 16.85
C ASN A 78 15.58 -8.98 17.56
N LEU A 79 15.92 -10.06 16.84
CA LEU A 79 16.73 -11.16 17.39
C LEU A 79 18.12 -10.67 17.81
N ALA A 80 18.75 -9.87 16.94
CA ALA A 80 20.05 -9.27 17.26
C ALA A 80 20.02 -8.43 18.53
N LYS A 81 18.93 -7.66 18.74
CA LYS A 81 18.73 -6.86 19.96
C LYS A 81 18.44 -7.74 21.18
N ALA A 82 17.61 -8.77 21.05
CA ALA A 82 17.24 -9.66 22.13
C ALA A 82 18.46 -10.40 22.71
N LEU A 83 19.36 -10.87 21.84
CA LEU A 83 20.56 -11.64 22.23
C LEU A 83 21.85 -10.79 22.28
N GLY A 84 21.80 -9.48 21.96
CA GLY A 84 22.96 -8.60 21.95
C GLY A 84 23.97 -8.91 20.86
N LEU A 85 23.54 -9.53 19.74
CA LEU A 85 24.40 -10.01 18.66
C LEU A 85 24.76 -8.91 17.65
N LYS A 86 25.97 -9.04 17.09
CA LYS A 86 26.48 -8.20 16.00
C LYS A 86 26.92 -9.07 14.84
N VAL A 87 27.10 -8.47 13.67
CA VAL A 87 27.70 -9.15 12.52
C VAL A 87 29.09 -9.64 12.90
N GLY A 88 29.37 -10.92 12.64
CA GLY A 88 30.60 -11.62 13.00
C GLY A 88 30.51 -12.47 14.26
N ASP A 89 29.50 -12.25 15.12
CA ASP A 89 29.27 -13.05 16.32
C ASP A 89 28.77 -14.46 15.97
N SER A 90 28.95 -15.39 16.91
CA SER A 90 28.46 -16.77 16.76
C SER A 90 27.21 -16.98 17.61
N LEU A 91 26.29 -17.75 17.07
CA LEU A 91 25.10 -18.24 17.76
C LEU A 91 24.96 -19.75 17.55
N ASN A 92 24.18 -20.38 18.39
CA ASN A 92 23.77 -21.77 18.22
C ASN A 92 22.28 -21.79 17.94
N TYR A 93 21.84 -22.57 16.95
CA TYR A 93 20.43 -22.80 16.70
C TYR A 93 20.12 -24.29 16.66
N SER A 94 19.01 -24.68 17.24
CA SER A 94 18.54 -26.06 17.33
C SER A 94 17.12 -26.17 16.80
N ARG A 95 16.83 -27.26 16.15
CA ARG A 95 15.50 -27.55 15.63
C ARG A 95 15.05 -28.96 16.00
N TYR A 96 13.75 -29.12 16.09
CA TYR A 96 13.15 -30.41 16.29
C TYR A 96 13.29 -31.30 15.04
N VAL A 97 13.81 -32.52 15.21
CA VAL A 97 13.94 -33.50 14.14
C VAL A 97 12.98 -34.65 14.40
N PRO A 98 11.81 -34.69 13.69
CA PRO A 98 10.75 -35.66 13.99
C PRO A 98 11.09 -37.12 13.70
N GLU A 99 12.15 -37.39 12.94
CA GLU A 99 12.57 -38.74 12.51
C GLU A 99 13.79 -39.28 13.30
N ALA A 100 14.16 -38.62 14.39
CA ALA A 100 15.25 -39.12 15.23
C ALA A 100 14.85 -40.46 15.85
N VAL A 101 15.64 -41.50 15.60
CA VAL A 101 15.40 -42.88 16.04
C VAL A 101 15.76 -43.08 17.51
N ASP A 102 16.54 -42.19 18.10
CA ASP A 102 16.94 -42.18 19.49
C ASP A 102 16.33 -41.01 20.26
N ASP A 103 15.76 -41.28 21.45
CA ASP A 103 15.16 -40.28 22.33
C ASP A 103 16.11 -39.12 22.72
N ASP A 104 17.41 -39.31 22.62
CA ASP A 104 18.44 -38.30 22.90
C ASP A 104 18.72 -37.32 21.73
N GLN A 105 18.13 -37.53 20.55
CA GLN A 105 18.34 -36.71 19.35
C GLN A 105 17.09 -35.99 18.83
N ILE A 106 16.16 -35.68 19.69
CA ILE A 106 14.92 -34.95 19.32
C ILE A 106 15.25 -33.53 18.79
N TYR A 107 16.34 -32.96 19.23
CA TYR A 107 16.84 -31.66 18.80
C TYR A 107 18.26 -31.77 18.23
N ALA A 108 18.42 -31.46 16.98
CA ALA A 108 19.74 -31.25 16.41
C ALA A 108 20.15 -29.77 16.56
N SER A 109 21.42 -29.54 16.86
CA SER A 109 21.95 -28.21 17.18
C SER A 109 23.21 -27.91 16.37
N GLU A 110 23.29 -26.69 15.81
CA GLU A 110 24.42 -26.23 15.02
C GLU A 110 24.87 -24.82 15.41
N ASN A 111 26.19 -24.61 15.32
CA ASN A 111 26.77 -23.30 15.49
C ASN A 111 26.80 -22.55 14.15
N ALA A 112 26.43 -21.29 14.18
CA ALA A 112 26.42 -20.43 13.01
C ALA A 112 27.04 -19.07 13.31
N LYS A 113 27.57 -18.44 12.26
CA LYS A 113 28.11 -17.08 12.34
C LYS A 113 27.14 -16.08 11.74
N VAL A 114 26.89 -14.99 12.42
CA VAL A 114 26.04 -13.92 11.93
C VAL A 114 26.71 -13.20 10.78
N CYS A 115 26.21 -13.37 9.56
CA CYS A 115 26.72 -12.73 8.35
C CYS A 115 26.09 -11.37 8.11
N ALA A 116 24.81 -11.22 8.44
CA ALA A 116 24.08 -9.98 8.27
C ALA A 116 22.91 -9.86 9.27
N ILE A 117 22.49 -8.62 9.53
CA ILE A 117 21.33 -8.29 10.35
C ILE A 117 20.37 -7.50 9.48
N VAL A 118 19.12 -7.96 9.38
CA VAL A 118 18.08 -7.37 8.52
C VAL A 118 16.87 -6.95 9.33
N LYS A 119 16.17 -5.89 8.90
CA LYS A 119 14.90 -5.48 9.49
C LYS A 119 13.73 -6.23 8.88
N GLY A 120 13.77 -6.44 7.57
CA GLY A 120 12.79 -7.18 6.79
C GLY A 120 13.46 -8.16 5.85
N PHE A 121 12.75 -9.24 5.49
CA PHE A 121 13.22 -10.24 4.55
C PHE A 121 12.02 -10.80 3.78
N PRO A 122 12.15 -11.16 2.47
CA PRO A 122 11.04 -11.73 1.72
C PRO A 122 10.49 -12.99 2.39
N GLY A 123 9.16 -13.02 2.61
CA GLY A 123 8.50 -14.13 3.30
C GLY A 123 8.55 -14.08 4.83
N TYR A 124 9.15 -13.05 5.43
CA TYR A 124 9.20 -12.89 6.87
C TYR A 124 8.23 -11.82 7.36
N GLU A 125 7.35 -12.22 8.26
CA GLU A 125 6.47 -11.34 9.03
C GLU A 125 6.94 -11.27 10.48
N ARG A 126 7.32 -10.07 10.92
CA ARG A 126 7.84 -9.84 12.27
C ARG A 126 6.81 -10.07 13.37
N TYR A 127 5.54 -9.80 13.05
CA TYR A 127 4.44 -9.92 14.00
C TYR A 127 3.39 -10.87 13.45
N THR A 128 2.95 -11.80 14.28
CA THR A 128 1.77 -12.62 14.05
C THR A 128 0.70 -12.30 15.06
N TYR A 129 -0.54 -12.45 14.65
CA TYR A 129 -1.72 -12.20 15.47
C TYR A 129 -2.43 -13.53 15.70
N GLU A 130 -2.48 -13.94 16.94
CA GLU A 130 -3.27 -15.08 17.36
C GLU A 130 -4.56 -14.58 17.99
N THR A 131 -5.70 -15.10 17.54
CA THR A 131 -6.99 -14.82 18.15
C THR A 131 -7.35 -16.00 19.05
N ASP A 132 -7.52 -15.73 20.34
CA ASP A 132 -7.95 -16.76 21.29
C ASP A 132 -9.43 -17.14 21.09
N VAL A 133 -9.88 -18.15 21.84
CA VAL A 133 -11.27 -18.67 21.77
C VAL A 133 -12.28 -17.61 22.24
N GLU A 134 -11.85 -16.60 22.98
CA GLU A 134 -12.65 -15.49 23.51
C GLU A 134 -12.69 -14.29 22.55
N GLY A 135 -11.91 -14.35 21.44
CA GLY A 135 -11.84 -13.29 20.43
C GLY A 135 -10.80 -12.21 20.74
N ASN A 136 -9.95 -12.39 21.76
CA ASN A 136 -8.86 -11.47 22.03
C ASN A 136 -7.72 -11.72 21.04
N VAL A 137 -7.20 -10.65 20.47
CA VAL A 137 -6.07 -10.71 19.53
C VAL A 137 -4.78 -10.47 20.32
N THR A 138 -3.91 -11.48 20.34
CA THR A 138 -2.58 -11.38 20.95
C THR A 138 -1.55 -11.22 19.85
N GLU A 139 -0.71 -10.19 19.95
CA GLU A 139 0.40 -9.94 19.06
C GLU A 139 1.63 -10.71 19.55
N GLN A 140 2.20 -11.56 18.71
CA GLN A 140 3.44 -12.26 18.96
C GLN A 140 4.55 -11.77 18.04
N GLU A 141 5.70 -11.41 18.61
CA GLU A 141 6.88 -11.00 17.84
C GLU A 141 7.68 -12.25 17.43
N LYS A 142 7.83 -12.47 16.12
CA LYS A 142 8.65 -13.54 15.57
C LYS A 142 10.09 -13.09 15.36
N TYR A 143 11.02 -13.99 15.58
CA TYR A 143 12.44 -13.82 15.30
C TYR A 143 12.81 -14.60 14.04
N LEU A 144 13.63 -14.02 13.17
CA LEU A 144 14.05 -14.67 11.92
C LEU A 144 15.51 -15.09 11.98
N ILE A 145 15.76 -16.30 11.50
CA ILE A 145 17.08 -16.79 11.12
C ILE A 145 17.01 -17.33 9.69
N VAL A 146 17.89 -16.86 8.81
CA VAL A 146 18.00 -17.36 7.43
C VAL A 146 19.33 -18.07 7.28
N ALA A 147 19.30 -19.32 6.82
CA ALA A 147 20.46 -20.18 6.66
C ALA A 147 20.58 -20.72 5.23
N ASN A 148 21.73 -21.27 4.89
CA ASN A 148 21.90 -21.96 3.61
C ASN A 148 21.12 -23.28 3.59
N TYR A 149 20.32 -23.49 2.53
CA TYR A 149 19.52 -24.72 2.36
C TYR A 149 20.39 -25.98 2.39
N ALA A 150 21.55 -25.95 1.73
CA ALA A 150 22.44 -27.10 1.68
C ALA A 150 22.97 -27.49 3.07
N THR A 151 23.41 -26.50 3.87
CA THR A 151 23.90 -26.71 5.23
C THR A 151 22.80 -27.27 6.14
N VAL A 152 21.57 -26.68 6.07
CA VAL A 152 20.44 -27.15 6.89
C VAL A 152 20.09 -28.62 6.55
N VAL A 153 20.03 -28.96 5.26
CA VAL A 153 19.74 -30.34 4.84
C VAL A 153 20.85 -31.31 5.23
N GLU A 154 22.12 -30.92 5.12
CA GLU A 154 23.26 -31.74 5.51
C GLU A 154 23.29 -32.03 7.03
N LYS A 155 23.01 -30.98 7.84
CA LYS A 155 23.13 -31.04 9.30
C LYS A 155 21.89 -31.62 9.99
N PHE A 156 20.70 -31.30 9.48
CA PHE A 156 19.42 -31.66 10.11
C PHE A 156 18.61 -32.69 9.33
N GLY A 157 19.12 -33.16 8.20
CA GLY A 157 18.39 -34.06 7.32
C GLY A 157 17.39 -33.35 6.42
N MET A 158 16.84 -34.09 5.46
CA MET A 158 15.90 -33.57 4.50
C MET A 158 14.50 -33.47 5.13
N THR A 159 13.95 -32.29 5.16
CA THR A 159 12.59 -32.03 5.67
C THR A 159 11.70 -31.50 4.54
N PRO A 160 10.36 -31.54 4.70
CA PRO A 160 9.47 -30.91 3.75
C PRO A 160 9.86 -29.46 3.49
N TYR A 161 9.75 -29.03 2.26
CA TYR A 161 10.06 -27.68 1.82
C TYR A 161 8.95 -27.12 0.95
N SER A 162 8.79 -25.81 0.97
CA SER A 162 7.93 -25.09 0.04
C SER A 162 8.68 -24.78 -1.26
N VAL A 163 7.95 -24.65 -2.36
CA VAL A 163 8.50 -24.22 -3.65
C VAL A 163 7.85 -22.92 -4.04
N SER A 164 8.66 -21.86 -4.09
CA SER A 164 8.24 -20.58 -4.61
C SER A 164 8.71 -20.41 -6.05
N MET A 165 7.87 -19.83 -6.89
CA MET A 165 8.19 -19.64 -8.31
C MET A 165 7.72 -18.28 -8.83
N THR A 166 8.47 -17.74 -9.78
CA THR A 166 8.07 -16.57 -10.55
C THR A 166 7.61 -17.03 -11.93
N LEU A 167 6.37 -16.71 -12.29
CA LEU A 167 5.80 -17.06 -13.58
C LEU A 167 6.35 -16.16 -14.68
N SER A 168 6.58 -16.75 -15.85
CA SER A 168 6.95 -16.01 -17.05
C SER A 168 5.80 -15.12 -17.51
N LYS A 169 6.15 -14.03 -18.20
CA LYS A 169 5.17 -13.04 -18.66
C LYS A 169 4.06 -13.67 -19.51
N GLY A 170 2.81 -13.45 -19.10
CA GLY A 170 1.62 -13.99 -19.79
C GLY A 170 1.25 -15.43 -19.42
N LYS A 171 1.91 -16.03 -18.43
CA LYS A 171 1.56 -17.34 -17.87
C LYS A 171 0.74 -17.20 -16.60
N THR A 172 -0.11 -18.18 -16.35
CA THR A 172 -0.98 -18.25 -15.17
C THR A 172 -0.67 -19.50 -14.34
N VAL A 173 -1.16 -19.52 -13.12
CA VAL A 173 -1.01 -20.69 -12.22
C VAL A 173 -1.65 -21.94 -12.80
N ASP A 174 -2.75 -21.79 -13.52
CA ASP A 174 -3.47 -22.90 -14.17
C ASP A 174 -2.66 -23.62 -15.25
N ASP A 175 -1.62 -22.93 -15.80
CA ASP A 175 -0.67 -23.53 -16.75
C ASP A 175 0.26 -24.55 -16.07
N ILE A 176 0.34 -24.56 -14.71
CA ILE A 176 1.22 -25.44 -13.94
C ILE A 176 0.43 -26.52 -13.20
N TYR A 177 -0.47 -26.10 -12.32
CA TYR A 177 -1.25 -27.03 -11.48
C TYR A 177 -2.47 -26.34 -10.86
N LYS A 178 -3.60 -27.04 -10.76
CA LYS A 178 -4.88 -26.48 -10.29
C LYS A 178 -4.94 -26.11 -8.80
N ASN A 179 -3.98 -26.54 -7.98
CA ASN A 179 -4.00 -26.36 -6.52
C ASN A 179 -2.87 -25.45 -6.00
N LEU A 180 -2.33 -24.59 -6.86
CA LEU A 180 -1.30 -23.63 -6.44
C LEU A 180 -1.97 -22.31 -6.06
N THR A 181 -1.54 -21.72 -4.96
CA THR A 181 -1.94 -20.37 -4.56
C THR A 181 -1.06 -19.35 -5.25
N SER A 182 -1.64 -18.40 -5.96
CA SER A 182 -0.90 -17.31 -6.58
C SER A 182 -1.02 -16.02 -5.75
N ALA A 183 0.03 -15.22 -5.73
CA ALA A 183 -0.02 -13.89 -5.13
C ALA A 183 -1.14 -13.02 -5.76
N GLN A 184 -1.41 -13.20 -7.05
CA GLN A 184 -2.49 -12.50 -7.72
C GLN A 184 -3.88 -12.91 -7.18
N GLN A 185 -4.09 -14.21 -6.91
CA GLN A 185 -5.33 -14.67 -6.29
C GLN A 185 -5.52 -14.07 -4.89
N LEU A 186 -4.47 -14.07 -4.08
CA LEU A 186 -4.52 -13.44 -2.74
C LEU A 186 -4.79 -11.93 -2.81
N ILE A 187 -4.21 -11.23 -3.79
CA ILE A 187 -4.48 -9.81 -4.03
C ILE A 187 -5.95 -9.61 -4.45
N ASP A 188 -6.46 -10.45 -5.34
CA ASP A 188 -7.84 -10.34 -5.83
C ASP A 188 -8.85 -10.71 -4.74
N GLU A 189 -8.58 -11.73 -3.92
CA GLU A 189 -9.39 -12.07 -2.74
C GLU A 189 -9.41 -10.92 -1.74
N ASN A 190 -8.26 -10.29 -1.47
CA ASN A 190 -8.16 -9.13 -0.58
C ASN A 190 -8.92 -7.92 -1.13
N LYS A 191 -8.77 -7.61 -2.42
CA LYS A 191 -9.53 -6.53 -3.09
C LYS A 191 -11.03 -6.78 -3.07
N ASN A 192 -11.45 -8.04 -3.19
CA ASN A 192 -12.84 -8.45 -3.19
C ASN A 192 -13.38 -8.74 -1.79
N SER A 193 -12.58 -8.58 -0.75
CA SER A 193 -13.03 -8.76 0.63
C SER A 193 -14.15 -7.76 0.97
N ALA A 194 -15.13 -8.20 1.75
CA ALA A 194 -16.27 -7.38 2.15
C ALA A 194 -15.84 -6.07 2.83
N THR A 195 -14.80 -6.11 3.65
CA THR A 195 -14.26 -4.95 4.37
C THR A 195 -13.73 -3.88 3.41
N VAL A 196 -12.95 -4.30 2.40
CA VAL A 196 -12.40 -3.36 1.41
C VAL A 196 -13.51 -2.79 0.54
N GLN A 197 -14.46 -3.61 0.11
CA GLN A 197 -15.60 -3.14 -0.71
C GLN A 197 -16.52 -2.17 0.06
N ILE A 198 -16.82 -2.45 1.32
CA ILE A 198 -17.61 -1.54 2.18
C ILE A 198 -16.89 -0.21 2.37
N THR A 199 -15.57 -0.26 2.65
CA THR A 199 -14.76 0.95 2.84
C THR A 199 -14.73 1.81 1.56
N ASN A 200 -14.48 1.20 0.41
CA ASN A 200 -14.49 1.88 -0.88
C ASN A 200 -15.89 2.44 -1.21
N GLY A 201 -16.94 1.68 -0.92
CA GLY A 201 -18.33 2.12 -1.08
C GLY A 201 -18.65 3.35 -0.22
N MET A 202 -18.22 3.37 1.05
CA MET A 202 -18.40 4.52 1.95
C MET A 202 -17.67 5.77 1.43
N PHE A 203 -16.43 5.65 0.99
CA PHE A 203 -15.68 6.78 0.42
C PHE A 203 -16.34 7.30 -0.86
N THR A 204 -16.77 6.41 -1.75
CA THR A 204 -17.46 6.78 -3.00
C THR A 204 -18.77 7.50 -2.71
N LEU A 205 -19.58 6.98 -1.79
CA LEU A 205 -20.84 7.61 -1.38
C LEU A 205 -20.61 9.00 -0.78
N SER A 206 -19.63 9.14 0.11
CA SER A 206 -19.24 10.40 0.73
C SER A 206 -18.79 11.43 -0.31
N PHE A 207 -18.02 10.99 -1.32
CA PHE A 207 -17.58 11.83 -2.43
C PHE A 207 -18.76 12.33 -3.25
N ILE A 208 -19.71 11.43 -3.63
CA ILE A 208 -20.91 11.80 -4.40
C ILE A 208 -21.78 12.79 -3.63
N LEU A 209 -22.02 12.53 -2.34
CA LEU A 209 -22.81 13.45 -1.49
C LEU A 209 -22.13 14.82 -1.39
N SER A 210 -20.82 14.86 -1.16
CA SER A 210 -20.06 16.10 -1.11
C SER A 210 -20.12 16.86 -2.44
N LEU A 211 -20.00 16.16 -3.56
CA LEU A 211 -20.09 16.75 -4.89
C LEU A 211 -21.48 17.38 -5.14
N ILE A 212 -22.56 16.70 -4.74
CA ILE A 212 -23.94 17.22 -4.87
C ILE A 212 -24.11 18.48 -4.01
N VAL A 213 -23.72 18.43 -2.74
CA VAL A 213 -23.86 19.58 -1.81
C VAL A 213 -23.05 20.77 -2.32
N CYS A 214 -21.81 20.55 -2.76
CA CYS A 214 -20.98 21.61 -3.33
C CYS A 214 -21.60 22.20 -4.61
N SER A 215 -22.13 21.35 -5.50
CA SER A 215 -22.78 21.80 -6.73
C SER A 215 -24.01 22.64 -6.46
N VAL A 216 -24.86 22.23 -5.50
CA VAL A 216 -26.05 23.01 -5.09
C VAL A 216 -25.64 24.33 -4.46
N GLY A 217 -24.67 24.33 -3.55
CA GLY A 217 -24.11 25.54 -2.95
C GLY A 217 -23.55 26.52 -3.98
N PHE A 218 -22.82 26.01 -4.95
CA PHE A 218 -22.29 26.78 -6.07
C PHE A 218 -23.39 27.42 -6.94
N LEU A 219 -24.45 26.65 -7.27
CA LEU A 219 -25.58 27.17 -8.02
C LEU A 219 -26.31 28.24 -7.25
N LEU A 220 -26.56 28.04 -5.96
CA LEU A 220 -27.24 29.05 -5.10
C LEU A 220 -26.44 30.34 -5.03
N TYR A 221 -25.13 30.25 -4.79
CA TYR A 221 -24.22 31.41 -4.78
C TYR A 221 -24.33 32.20 -6.10
N TRP A 222 -24.30 31.48 -7.22
CA TRP A 222 -24.41 32.11 -8.53
C TRP A 222 -25.74 32.79 -8.78
N VAL A 223 -26.86 32.15 -8.44
CA VAL A 223 -28.18 32.72 -8.60
C VAL A 223 -28.31 34.02 -7.76
N MET A 224 -27.78 34.00 -6.52
CA MET A 224 -27.78 35.18 -5.67
C MET A 224 -26.91 36.29 -6.25
N THR A 225 -25.70 35.99 -6.71
CA THR A 225 -24.79 36.97 -7.33
C THR A 225 -25.41 37.61 -8.59
N LEU A 226 -26.05 36.78 -9.43
CA LEU A 226 -26.73 37.27 -10.63
C LEU A 226 -27.88 38.18 -10.31
N LYS A 227 -28.72 37.88 -9.31
CA LYS A 227 -29.81 38.74 -8.86
C LYS A 227 -29.31 40.08 -8.34
N GLN A 228 -28.26 40.09 -7.54
CA GLN A 228 -27.66 41.31 -7.02
C GLN A 228 -27.10 42.24 -8.10
N ARG A 229 -26.66 41.67 -9.23
CA ARG A 229 -26.08 42.43 -10.36
C ARG A 229 -27.04 42.66 -11.52
N GLU A 230 -28.33 42.38 -11.37
CA GLU A 230 -29.33 42.50 -12.44
C GLU A 230 -29.41 43.91 -13.01
N LEU A 231 -29.34 44.93 -12.16
CA LEU A 231 -29.28 46.34 -12.58
C LEU A 231 -28.02 46.65 -13.42
N GLN A 232 -26.86 46.14 -13.03
CA GLN A 232 -25.61 46.35 -13.78
C GLN A 232 -25.70 45.77 -15.19
N PHE A 233 -26.35 44.60 -15.35
CA PHE A 233 -26.54 43.99 -16.67
C PHE A 233 -27.53 44.82 -17.53
N GLY A 234 -28.49 45.46 -16.92
CA GLY A 234 -29.37 46.43 -17.59
C GLY A 234 -28.57 47.61 -18.15
N ILE A 235 -27.66 48.21 -17.35
CA ILE A 235 -26.79 49.32 -17.76
C ILE A 235 -25.87 48.89 -18.90
N TYR A 236 -25.21 47.71 -18.83
CA TYR A 236 -24.34 47.22 -19.89
C TYR A 236 -25.07 47.04 -21.22
N ARG A 237 -26.32 46.58 -21.17
CA ARG A 237 -27.17 46.48 -22.38
C ARG A 237 -27.61 47.85 -22.91
N ALA A 238 -27.88 48.82 -22.06
CA ALA A 238 -28.18 50.18 -22.45
C ALA A 238 -26.97 50.85 -23.16
N MET A 239 -25.75 50.49 -22.75
CA MET A 239 -24.51 50.90 -23.42
C MET A 239 -24.21 50.18 -24.74
N GLY A 240 -25.11 49.24 -25.18
CA GLY A 240 -24.99 48.56 -26.47
C GLY A 240 -24.26 47.21 -26.43
N MET A 241 -23.88 46.68 -25.27
CA MET A 241 -23.26 45.36 -25.18
C MET A 241 -24.24 44.24 -25.59
N ARG A 242 -23.73 43.31 -26.40
CA ARG A 242 -24.50 42.12 -26.79
C ARG A 242 -24.56 41.12 -25.65
N MET A 243 -25.65 40.34 -25.55
CA MET A 243 -25.83 39.32 -24.52
C MET A 243 -24.68 38.27 -24.50
N ARG A 244 -24.04 38.04 -25.61
CA ARG A 244 -22.85 37.16 -25.69
C ARG A 244 -21.65 37.74 -24.95
N GLU A 245 -21.45 39.04 -25.03
CA GLU A 245 -20.33 39.76 -24.40
C GLU A 245 -20.53 39.81 -22.88
N VAL A 246 -21.75 40.09 -22.42
CA VAL A 246 -22.08 40.05 -21.00
C VAL A 246 -21.84 38.64 -20.41
N LYS A 247 -22.25 37.60 -21.15
CA LYS A 247 -21.98 36.21 -20.73
C LYS A 247 -20.51 35.87 -20.68
N ALA A 248 -19.72 36.28 -21.69
CA ALA A 248 -18.30 36.03 -21.74
C ALA A 248 -17.58 36.73 -20.57
N MET A 249 -17.97 37.97 -20.27
CA MET A 249 -17.46 38.72 -19.12
C MET A 249 -17.73 38.00 -17.79
N LEU A 250 -18.97 37.56 -17.57
CA LEU A 250 -19.35 36.81 -16.38
C LEU A 250 -18.60 35.47 -16.28
N LEU A 251 -18.40 34.80 -17.41
CA LEU A 251 -17.69 33.55 -17.46
C LEU A 251 -16.23 33.73 -17.07
N ASN A 252 -15.55 34.73 -17.61
CA ASN A 252 -14.16 35.04 -17.28
C ASN A 252 -14.00 35.43 -15.79
N GLU A 253 -14.92 36.26 -15.28
CA GLU A 253 -14.95 36.60 -13.86
C GLU A 253 -15.10 35.34 -13.00
N GLN A 254 -15.98 34.42 -13.37
CA GLN A 254 -16.21 33.20 -12.63
C GLN A 254 -15.04 32.20 -12.69
N ILE A 255 -14.44 32.05 -13.84
CA ILE A 255 -13.24 31.20 -13.97
C ILE A 255 -12.18 31.72 -13.00
N PHE A 256 -11.96 33.03 -12.97
CA PHE A 256 -10.97 33.64 -12.09
C PHE A 256 -11.32 33.45 -10.59
N LEU A 257 -12.59 33.70 -10.21
CA LEU A 257 -13.05 33.54 -8.83
C LEU A 257 -13.09 32.09 -8.37
N SER A 258 -13.25 31.12 -9.28
CA SER A 258 -13.27 29.69 -8.95
C SER A 258 -11.87 29.07 -8.93
N PHE A 259 -10.92 29.64 -9.68
CA PHE A 259 -9.57 29.07 -9.82
C PHE A 259 -8.79 29.07 -8.51
N LEU A 260 -8.82 30.20 -7.79
CA LEU A 260 -8.09 30.34 -6.52
C LEU A 260 -8.60 29.40 -5.41
N PRO A 261 -9.93 29.29 -5.15
CA PRO A 261 -10.46 28.29 -4.21
C PRO A 261 -10.20 26.86 -4.64
N LEU A 262 -10.21 26.56 -5.94
CA LEU A 262 -9.92 25.22 -6.46
C LEU A 262 -8.47 24.81 -6.15
N LEU A 263 -7.51 25.70 -6.38
CA LEU A 263 -6.10 25.46 -6.03
C LEU A 263 -5.91 25.30 -4.52
N ALA A 264 -6.53 26.16 -3.73
CA ALA A 264 -6.49 26.06 -2.26
C ALA A 264 -7.11 24.73 -1.78
N GLY A 265 -8.26 24.36 -2.34
CA GLY A 265 -8.94 23.09 -2.04
C GLY A 265 -8.09 21.87 -2.40
N ALA A 266 -7.41 21.89 -3.55
CA ALA A 266 -6.48 20.83 -3.94
C ALA A 266 -5.32 20.70 -2.95
N GLY A 267 -4.71 21.83 -2.54
CA GLY A 267 -3.63 21.84 -1.55
C GLY A 267 -4.08 21.28 -0.19
N ILE A 268 -5.24 21.73 0.30
CA ILE A 268 -5.82 21.22 1.56
C ILE A 268 -6.16 19.74 1.42
N GLY A 269 -6.73 19.32 0.28
CA GLY A 269 -7.07 17.92 0.03
C GLY A 269 -5.85 17.00 0.06
N ILE A 270 -4.76 17.38 -0.59
CA ILE A 270 -3.50 16.61 -0.57
C ILE A 270 -2.95 16.49 0.86
N THR A 271 -2.93 17.61 1.60
CA THR A 271 -2.44 17.63 2.98
C THR A 271 -3.32 16.76 3.89
N ALA A 272 -4.64 16.88 3.78
CA ALA A 272 -5.60 16.08 4.53
C ALA A 272 -5.45 14.58 4.21
N THR A 273 -5.29 14.22 2.93
CA THR A 273 -5.07 12.83 2.50
C THR A 273 -3.79 12.27 3.11
N ALA A 274 -2.68 13.02 3.07
CA ALA A 274 -1.41 12.58 3.65
C ALA A 274 -1.53 12.33 5.17
N MET A 275 -2.23 13.21 5.89
CA MET A 275 -2.51 13.01 7.32
C MET A 275 -3.43 11.82 7.58
N PHE A 276 -4.47 11.65 6.78
CA PHE A 276 -5.45 10.58 6.93
C PHE A 276 -4.86 9.19 6.64
N VAL A 277 -4.03 9.08 5.60
CA VAL A 277 -3.31 7.84 5.30
C VAL A 277 -2.39 7.45 6.44
N ARG A 278 -1.68 8.42 7.04
CA ARG A 278 -0.83 8.18 8.20
C ARG A 278 -1.66 7.71 9.42
N LEU A 279 -2.85 8.27 9.60
CA LEU A 279 -3.77 7.83 10.67
C LEU A 279 -4.29 6.41 10.43
N ILE A 280 -4.68 6.09 9.19
CA ILE A 280 -5.11 4.74 8.81
C ILE A 280 -3.99 3.74 9.03
N SER A 281 -2.75 4.08 8.68
CA SER A 281 -1.62 3.18 8.89
C SER A 281 -1.38 2.87 10.37
N ILE A 282 -1.66 3.82 11.27
CA ILE A 282 -1.55 3.62 12.72
C ILE A 282 -2.67 2.72 13.25
N ILE A 283 -3.88 2.81 12.69
CA ILE A 283 -5.06 2.08 13.17
C ILE A 283 -5.12 0.65 12.61
N TYR A 284 -4.84 0.49 11.31
CA TYR A 284 -5.04 -0.78 10.60
C TYR A 284 -3.76 -1.60 10.43
N LEU A 285 -2.60 -0.94 10.48
CA LEU A 285 -1.32 -1.62 10.51
C LEU A 285 -0.78 -1.50 11.92
N PRO A 286 -0.57 -2.60 12.61
CA PRO A 286 0.08 -2.57 13.90
C PRO A 286 1.38 -1.77 13.80
N GLN A 287 1.62 -0.90 14.79
CA GLN A 287 2.72 0.09 14.81
C GLN A 287 4.13 -0.51 14.61
N LYS A 288 4.21 -1.82 14.53
CA LYS A 288 5.45 -2.59 14.50
C LYS A 288 5.68 -3.34 13.19
N HIS A 289 4.80 -3.19 12.19
CA HIS A 289 5.08 -3.76 10.86
C HIS A 289 6.31 -3.10 10.25
N ASN A 290 7.22 -3.91 9.74
CA ASN A 290 8.43 -3.44 9.05
C ASN A 290 8.12 -2.80 7.70
N ILE A 291 6.88 -2.92 7.21
CA ILE A 291 6.46 -2.43 5.90
C ILE A 291 5.69 -1.14 6.09
N GLY A 292 6.27 -0.02 5.63
CA GLY A 292 5.56 1.26 5.56
C GLY A 292 4.41 1.21 4.55
N VAL A 293 3.33 1.95 4.81
CA VAL A 293 2.26 2.13 3.82
C VAL A 293 2.70 3.14 2.80
N ASN A 294 2.95 2.69 1.58
CA ASN A 294 3.23 3.58 0.47
C ASN A 294 1.94 3.91 -0.28
N VAL A 295 1.70 5.21 -0.42
CA VAL A 295 0.56 5.72 -1.18
C VAL A 295 0.97 5.87 -2.64
N TYR A 296 0.44 5.00 -3.49
CA TYR A 296 0.62 5.13 -4.92
C TYR A 296 -0.54 5.93 -5.51
N ILE A 297 -0.22 7.09 -6.10
CA ILE A 297 -1.18 7.90 -6.85
C ILE A 297 -1.02 7.55 -8.33
N TYR A 298 -2.00 6.85 -8.88
CA TYR A 298 -2.01 6.56 -10.30
C TYR A 298 -2.49 7.77 -11.09
N GLN A 299 -1.79 8.10 -12.17
CA GLN A 299 -2.17 9.23 -13.04
C GLN A 299 -3.56 9.03 -13.69
N SER A 300 -3.95 7.78 -13.96
CA SER A 300 -5.29 7.42 -14.42
C SER A 300 -6.38 7.90 -13.48
N ASP A 301 -6.23 7.65 -12.19
CA ASP A 301 -7.23 7.95 -11.16
C ASP A 301 -7.37 9.48 -10.98
N MET A 302 -6.25 10.20 -11.06
CA MET A 302 -6.24 11.66 -11.05
C MET A 302 -6.97 12.25 -12.26
N LEU A 303 -6.80 11.66 -13.45
CA LEU A 303 -7.49 12.10 -14.66
C LEU A 303 -9.00 11.80 -14.60
N GLU A 304 -9.39 10.65 -14.09
CA GLU A 304 -10.81 10.31 -13.88
C GLU A 304 -11.48 11.27 -12.90
N LEU A 305 -10.82 11.55 -11.76
CA LEU A 305 -11.32 12.51 -10.77
C LEU A 305 -11.46 13.92 -11.37
N ALA A 306 -10.43 14.38 -12.09
CA ALA A 306 -10.47 15.67 -12.77
C ALA A 306 -11.60 15.73 -13.83
N GLY A 307 -11.83 14.63 -14.55
CA GLY A 307 -12.92 14.49 -15.51
C GLY A 307 -14.30 14.63 -14.85
N VAL A 308 -14.53 13.95 -13.73
CA VAL A 308 -15.80 14.06 -12.96
C VAL A 308 -16.05 15.48 -12.48
N LEU A 309 -15.01 16.14 -11.92
CA LEU A 309 -15.10 17.54 -11.48
C LEU A 309 -15.39 18.48 -12.65
N PHE A 310 -14.72 18.27 -13.79
CA PHE A 310 -14.97 19.07 -15.00
C PHE A 310 -16.42 18.93 -15.49
N VAL A 311 -16.96 17.71 -15.51
CA VAL A 311 -18.36 17.45 -15.90
C VAL A 311 -19.32 18.15 -14.92
N ALA A 312 -19.08 18.07 -13.61
CA ALA A 312 -19.92 18.75 -12.61
C ALA A 312 -19.94 20.27 -12.83
N VAL A 313 -18.79 20.90 -13.01
CA VAL A 313 -18.67 22.33 -13.31
C VAL A 313 -19.36 22.69 -14.63
N ALA A 314 -19.20 21.89 -15.67
CA ALA A 314 -19.87 22.11 -16.96
C ALA A 314 -21.40 22.04 -16.85
N VAL A 315 -21.94 21.09 -16.08
CA VAL A 315 -23.39 21.00 -15.80
C VAL A 315 -23.87 22.24 -15.09
N CYS A 316 -23.18 22.66 -14.03
CA CYS A 316 -23.51 23.90 -13.31
C CYS A 316 -23.51 25.11 -14.27
N TYR A 317 -22.51 25.22 -15.14
CA TYR A 317 -22.43 26.29 -16.13
C TYR A 317 -23.61 26.27 -17.12
N VAL A 318 -24.01 25.10 -17.61
CA VAL A 318 -25.17 24.97 -18.51
C VAL A 318 -26.43 25.42 -17.83
N VAL A 319 -26.67 25.04 -16.57
CA VAL A 319 -27.83 25.45 -15.77
C VAL A 319 -27.87 26.98 -15.62
N ILE A 320 -26.75 27.56 -15.21
CA ILE A 320 -26.60 29.02 -15.06
C ILE A 320 -26.85 29.74 -16.38
N SER A 321 -26.29 29.24 -17.47
CA SER A 321 -26.49 29.84 -18.81
C SER A 321 -27.95 29.81 -19.28
N ARG A 322 -28.71 28.77 -18.88
CA ARG A 322 -30.15 28.69 -19.12
C ARG A 322 -30.94 29.66 -18.24
N LEU A 323 -30.61 29.76 -16.97
CA LEU A 323 -31.22 30.71 -16.04
C LEU A 323 -31.04 32.17 -16.51
N LEU A 324 -29.83 32.54 -16.94
CA LEU A 324 -29.55 33.86 -17.52
C LEU A 324 -30.38 34.17 -18.76
N LYS A 325 -30.68 33.17 -19.60
CA LYS A 325 -31.57 33.36 -20.77
C LYS A 325 -33.01 33.58 -20.36
N SER A 326 -33.47 33.00 -19.25
CA SER A 326 -34.84 33.09 -18.78
C SER A 326 -35.14 34.41 -18.02
N MET A 327 -34.10 35.12 -17.55
CA MET A 327 -34.26 36.40 -16.88
C MET A 327 -34.75 37.44 -17.89
N LYS A 328 -35.96 37.97 -17.68
CA LYS A 328 -36.55 39.04 -18.48
C LYS A 328 -35.94 40.39 -18.05
N ILE A 329 -34.78 40.70 -18.60
CA ILE A 329 -34.01 41.95 -18.30
C ILE A 329 -34.83 43.20 -18.58
N ALA A 330 -35.86 43.09 -19.42
CA ALA A 330 -36.79 44.20 -19.67
C ALA A 330 -37.66 44.57 -18.47
N GLN A 331 -37.88 43.67 -17.48
CA GLN A 331 -38.60 43.97 -16.25
C GLN A 331 -37.74 44.68 -15.21
N ALA A 332 -36.42 44.43 -15.20
CA ALA A 332 -35.51 45.07 -14.25
C ALA A 332 -35.31 46.56 -14.53
N LEU A 333 -35.41 46.98 -15.79
CA LEU A 333 -35.37 48.40 -16.17
C LEU A 333 -36.64 49.18 -15.76
N ARG A 334 -37.79 48.49 -15.68
CA ARG A 334 -39.07 49.10 -15.23
C ARG A 334 -39.13 49.30 -13.71
N LEU A 335 -38.49 48.43 -12.94
CA LEU A 335 -38.44 48.52 -11.48
C LEU A 335 -37.47 49.58 -10.97
N GLY A 336 -36.55 50.05 -11.80
CA GLY A 336 -35.61 51.13 -11.47
C GLY A 336 -36.19 52.53 -11.74
N GLU A 337 -37.33 52.64 -12.39
CA GLU A 337 -38.06 53.93 -12.60
C GLU A 337 -39.06 54.21 -11.49
N ASP A 338 -39.43 53.21 -10.69
CA ASP A 338 -40.44 53.32 -9.60
C ASP A 338 -39.84 53.40 -8.17
N SER A 339 -38.50 53.63 -8.05
CA SER A 339 -37.85 53.75 -6.71
C SER A 339 -37.18 55.11 -6.50
#